data_e01e60809006e658389b5b2ef65b975d
#
_entry.id   e01e60809006e658389b5b2ef65b975d
#
_cell.length_a   1.000
_cell.length_b   1.000
_cell.length_c   1.000
_cell.angle_alpha   90.00
_cell.angle_beta   90.00
_cell.angle_gamma   90.00
#
_symmetry.space_group_name_H-M   'P 1'
#
loop_
_entity.id
_entity.type
_entity.pdbx_description
1 polymer ?
#
loop_
_entity_poly.entity_id
_entity_poly.type
_entity_poly.pdbx_seq_one_letter_code
_entity_poly.pdbx_strand_id
1 'polypeptide(L)'
;DFRSALASGRTLLLDGGMGTMLQARGLPAGEHPEQFCLDRPDVLRGIHADYLAAGADIILTCTFGGSRLKLPTGIDVTPFNRTMARIARAAVDAAGREAFVAGDMGPCGQFVRPLGDLPPLELYEALREQARGLVEGGVDLFLIETQFDLAEVRIAVAAIRAESDLPIMVSMTFEQGTSLTGTTPEIFAETMQNLGVDALGLNCGLGPEQMAPLMERFLACSSVPVLAEPNAGLPELVDGKTVFRLPPEPFAEKTAAFVGMGLPCGPSTGEAIRLPPGAPMFTLICIMG
;
A
#
# COMPACT_ATOMS: atom_id res chain seq x y z
N ASP A 1 1.91 -18.40 -6.88
CA ASP A 1 0.88 -17.43 -6.46
C ASP A 1 1.35 -16.64 -5.24
N PHE A 2 0.65 -15.56 -4.90
CA PHE A 2 1.06 -14.64 -3.84
C PHE A 2 1.06 -15.29 -2.44
N ARG A 3 0.08 -16.13 -2.09
CA ARG A 3 0.09 -16.85 -0.80
C ARG A 3 1.29 -17.76 -0.65
N SER A 4 1.71 -18.43 -1.73
CA SER A 4 2.93 -19.23 -1.72
C SER A 4 4.18 -18.37 -1.55
N ALA A 5 4.21 -17.17 -2.13
CA ALA A 5 5.31 -16.23 -1.95
C ALA A 5 5.37 -15.73 -0.49
N LEU A 6 4.24 -15.39 0.13
CA LEU A 6 4.16 -15.05 1.57
C LEU A 6 4.66 -16.21 2.45
N ALA A 7 4.20 -17.43 2.18
CA ALA A 7 4.58 -18.62 2.96
C ALA A 7 6.05 -19.03 2.79
N SER A 8 6.77 -18.49 1.80
CA SER A 8 8.18 -18.84 1.56
C SER A 8 9.15 -18.27 2.62
N GLY A 9 8.68 -17.31 3.44
CA GLY A 9 9.50 -16.61 4.43
C GLY A 9 10.50 -15.61 3.84
N ARG A 10 10.46 -15.38 2.50
CA ARG A 10 11.28 -14.33 1.90
C ARG A 10 10.67 -12.95 2.11
N THR A 11 11.50 -11.95 2.25
CA THR A 11 11.06 -10.55 2.21
C THR A 11 10.57 -10.20 0.82
N LEU A 12 9.36 -9.62 0.73
CA LEU A 12 8.82 -9.09 -0.52
C LEU A 12 8.92 -7.56 -0.49
N LEU A 13 9.28 -6.98 -1.64
CA LEU A 13 9.40 -5.54 -1.80
C LEU A 13 8.17 -4.98 -2.53
N LEU A 14 7.50 -4.02 -1.92
CA LEU A 14 6.48 -3.22 -2.60
C LEU A 14 7.13 -2.08 -3.38
N ASP A 15 6.42 -1.54 -4.38
CA ASP A 15 6.78 -0.28 -4.99
C ASP A 15 6.69 0.88 -3.98
N GLY A 16 6.96 2.11 -4.41
CA GLY A 16 7.05 3.25 -3.50
C GLY A 16 6.05 4.35 -3.83
N GLY A 17 6.32 5.54 -3.30
CA GLY A 17 5.45 6.70 -3.38
C GLY A 17 5.03 7.10 -4.79
N MET A 18 3.87 6.63 -5.24
CA MET A 18 3.31 6.93 -6.56
C MET A 18 3.14 8.43 -6.79
N GLY A 19 2.63 9.16 -5.80
CA GLY A 19 2.39 10.60 -5.91
C GLY A 19 3.65 11.41 -6.25
N THR A 20 4.77 11.11 -5.59
CA THR A 20 6.06 11.78 -5.86
C THR A 20 6.61 11.46 -7.24
N MET A 21 6.44 10.22 -7.70
CA MET A 21 6.83 9.79 -9.04
C MET A 21 5.99 10.47 -10.13
N LEU A 22 4.69 10.62 -9.91
CA LEU A 22 3.80 11.33 -10.83
C LEU A 22 4.14 12.82 -10.90
N GLN A 23 4.40 13.47 -9.75
CA GLN A 23 4.84 14.87 -9.70
C GLN A 23 6.15 15.07 -10.46
N ALA A 24 7.12 14.17 -10.30
CA ALA A 24 8.38 14.22 -11.07
C ALA A 24 8.17 14.04 -12.59
N ARG A 25 7.05 13.43 -13.00
CA ARG A 25 6.65 13.24 -14.41
C ARG A 25 5.56 14.20 -14.89
N GLY A 26 5.33 15.29 -14.14
CA GLY A 26 4.52 16.41 -14.59
C GLY A 26 3.08 16.42 -14.11
N LEU A 27 2.71 15.64 -13.06
CA LEU A 27 1.43 15.82 -12.38
C LEU A 27 1.39 17.22 -11.77
N PRO A 28 0.47 18.10 -12.20
CA PRO A 28 0.33 19.43 -11.63
C PRO A 28 -0.16 19.39 -10.18
N ALA A 29 0.20 20.41 -9.42
CA ALA A 29 -0.30 20.55 -8.05
C ALA A 29 -1.82 20.71 -8.03
N GLY A 30 -2.50 19.89 -7.22
CA GLY A 30 -3.95 19.93 -7.06
C GLY A 30 -4.75 19.12 -8.09
N GLU A 31 -4.10 18.51 -9.08
CA GLU A 31 -4.77 17.56 -9.96
C GLU A 31 -4.87 16.16 -9.32
N HIS A 32 -5.91 15.42 -9.72
CA HIS A 32 -6.14 14.05 -9.25
C HIS A 32 -5.17 13.09 -9.94
N PRO A 33 -4.35 12.33 -9.17
CA PRO A 33 -3.43 11.33 -9.73
C PRO A 33 -4.14 10.32 -10.64
N GLU A 34 -5.33 9.89 -10.26
CA GLU A 34 -6.14 8.92 -10.98
C GLU A 34 -6.53 9.44 -12.37
N GLN A 35 -7.01 10.70 -12.47
CA GLN A 35 -7.35 11.33 -13.74
C GLN A 35 -6.10 11.51 -14.60
N PHE A 36 -5.02 11.97 -14.02
CA PHE A 36 -3.75 12.16 -14.73
C PHE A 36 -3.23 10.85 -15.33
N CYS A 37 -3.31 9.74 -14.57
CA CYS A 37 -2.90 8.41 -15.05
C CYS A 37 -3.85 7.86 -16.14
N LEU A 38 -5.14 8.17 -16.05
CA LEU A 38 -6.10 7.80 -17.09
C LEU A 38 -5.80 8.50 -18.42
N ASP A 39 -5.46 9.78 -18.36
CA ASP A 39 -5.14 10.60 -19.52
C ASP A 39 -3.73 10.32 -20.08
N ARG A 40 -2.83 9.81 -19.23
CA ARG A 40 -1.42 9.52 -19.56
C ARG A 40 -0.97 8.13 -19.11
N PRO A 41 -1.56 7.07 -19.68
CA PRO A 41 -1.26 5.69 -19.28
C PRO A 41 0.18 5.27 -19.53
N ASP A 42 0.88 5.93 -20.46
CA ASP A 42 2.30 5.73 -20.73
C ASP A 42 3.19 6.19 -19.57
N VAL A 43 2.83 7.28 -18.88
CA VAL A 43 3.53 7.77 -17.68
C VAL A 43 3.42 6.74 -16.57
N LEU A 44 2.21 6.25 -16.29
CA LEU A 44 1.99 5.24 -15.26
C LEU A 44 2.74 3.93 -15.58
N ARG A 45 2.68 3.47 -16.84
CA ARG A 45 3.44 2.29 -17.30
C ARG A 45 4.94 2.46 -17.09
N GLY A 46 5.48 3.65 -17.38
CA GLY A 46 6.89 3.97 -17.14
C GLY A 46 7.27 3.92 -15.66
N ILE A 47 6.40 4.38 -14.75
CA ILE A 47 6.63 4.31 -13.30
C ILE A 47 6.66 2.84 -12.83
N HIS A 48 5.69 2.03 -13.24
CA HIS A 48 5.68 0.61 -12.92
C HIS A 48 6.92 -0.10 -13.42
N ALA A 49 7.36 0.18 -14.65
CA ALA A 49 8.58 -0.40 -15.22
C ALA A 49 9.83 -0.03 -14.42
N ASP A 50 9.93 1.22 -13.96
CA ASP A 50 11.07 1.66 -13.13
C ASP A 50 11.11 0.94 -11.79
N TYR A 51 9.96 0.78 -11.09
CA TYR A 51 9.87 0.05 -9.84
C TYR A 51 10.21 -1.43 -10.03
N LEU A 52 9.68 -2.08 -11.07
CA LEU A 52 9.99 -3.47 -11.38
C LEU A 52 11.48 -3.67 -11.74
N ALA A 53 12.07 -2.77 -12.53
CA ALA A 53 13.49 -2.79 -12.86
C ALA A 53 14.38 -2.59 -11.62
N ALA A 54 13.90 -1.84 -10.66
CA ALA A 54 14.59 -1.60 -9.41
C ALA A 54 14.40 -2.73 -8.37
N GLY A 55 13.56 -3.74 -8.65
CA GLY A 55 13.43 -4.94 -7.82
C GLY A 55 12.13 -5.10 -7.06
N ALA A 56 11.14 -4.22 -7.24
CA ALA A 56 9.84 -4.38 -6.58
C ALA A 56 9.18 -5.72 -6.94
N ASP A 57 8.81 -6.51 -5.95
CA ASP A 57 8.07 -7.78 -6.11
C ASP A 57 6.56 -7.55 -6.27
N ILE A 58 6.06 -6.43 -5.77
CA ILE A 58 4.66 -6.05 -5.80
C ILE A 58 4.56 -4.60 -6.30
N ILE A 59 3.67 -4.33 -7.23
CA ILE A 59 3.35 -2.97 -7.67
C ILE A 59 1.87 -2.66 -7.46
N LEU A 60 1.55 -1.41 -7.11
CA LEU A 60 0.19 -0.93 -6.85
C LEU A 60 -0.46 -0.40 -8.13
N THR A 61 -1.78 -0.57 -8.24
CA THR A 61 -2.55 -0.18 -9.44
C THR A 61 -2.74 1.32 -9.63
N CYS A 62 -2.27 2.19 -8.72
CA CYS A 62 -2.56 3.63 -8.70
C CYS A 62 -4.08 3.91 -8.68
N THR A 63 -4.78 3.24 -7.79
CA THR A 63 -6.23 3.33 -7.57
C THR A 63 -6.60 3.68 -6.14
N PHE A 64 -5.69 4.34 -5.42
CA PHE A 64 -5.87 4.80 -4.03
C PHE A 64 -7.17 5.59 -3.84
N GLY A 65 -7.49 6.49 -4.76
CA GLY A 65 -8.74 7.23 -4.81
C GLY A 65 -9.78 6.63 -5.77
N GLY A 66 -9.70 5.35 -6.10
CA GLY A 66 -10.47 4.70 -7.16
C GLY A 66 -11.94 4.41 -6.85
N SER A 67 -12.47 4.78 -5.69
CA SER A 67 -13.89 4.64 -5.34
C SER A 67 -14.74 5.82 -5.86
N ARG A 68 -16.05 5.62 -6.04
CA ARG A 68 -16.97 6.69 -6.44
C ARG A 68 -17.07 7.83 -5.42
N LEU A 69 -16.58 7.63 -4.20
CA LEU A 69 -16.55 8.65 -3.17
C LEU A 69 -15.38 9.64 -3.35
N LYS A 70 -14.37 9.29 -4.16
CA LYS A 70 -13.16 10.08 -4.40
C LYS A 70 -12.88 10.40 -5.85
N LEU A 71 -13.28 9.53 -6.78
CA LEU A 71 -13.05 9.77 -8.20
C LEU A 71 -13.76 11.06 -8.67
N PRO A 72 -13.14 11.82 -9.58
CA PRO A 72 -13.79 12.96 -10.23
C PRO A 72 -15.11 12.57 -10.89
N THR A 73 -16.08 13.49 -10.86
CA THR A 73 -17.38 13.31 -11.51
C THR A 73 -17.21 12.99 -13.00
N GLY A 74 -17.90 11.96 -13.46
CA GLY A 74 -17.87 11.55 -14.87
C GLY A 74 -16.91 10.40 -15.17
N ILE A 75 -16.15 9.92 -14.20
CA ILE A 75 -15.35 8.70 -14.32
C ILE A 75 -16.17 7.51 -13.80
N ASP A 76 -16.36 6.51 -14.65
CA ASP A 76 -16.99 5.25 -14.27
C ASP A 76 -16.03 4.37 -13.46
N VAL A 77 -16.40 4.00 -12.23
CA VAL A 77 -15.54 3.33 -11.23
C VAL A 77 -14.98 2.00 -11.73
N THR A 78 -15.86 1.08 -12.15
CA THR A 78 -15.42 -0.27 -12.57
C THR A 78 -14.53 -0.24 -13.81
N PRO A 79 -14.85 0.48 -14.90
CA PRO A 79 -13.97 0.62 -16.06
C PRO A 79 -12.64 1.29 -15.74
N PHE A 80 -12.63 2.32 -14.86
CA PHE A 80 -11.41 3.00 -14.41
C PHE A 80 -10.46 2.01 -13.70
N ASN A 81 -10.93 1.37 -12.63
CA ASN A 81 -10.12 0.45 -11.83
C ASN A 81 -9.60 -0.74 -12.66
N ARG A 82 -10.44 -1.27 -13.55
CA ARG A 82 -10.04 -2.30 -14.51
C ARG A 82 -8.91 -1.84 -15.44
N THR A 83 -8.98 -0.60 -15.91
CA THR A 83 -7.95 -0.03 -16.80
C THR A 83 -6.64 0.14 -16.08
N MET A 84 -6.64 0.69 -14.87
CA MET A 84 -5.44 0.88 -14.06
C MET A 84 -4.77 -0.47 -13.71
N ALA A 85 -5.55 -1.46 -13.29
CA ALA A 85 -5.05 -2.81 -13.02
C ALA A 85 -4.43 -3.46 -14.27
N ARG A 86 -5.02 -3.28 -15.45
CA ARG A 86 -4.46 -3.79 -16.71
C ARG A 86 -3.14 -3.12 -17.11
N ILE A 87 -2.97 -1.83 -16.80
CA ILE A 87 -1.70 -1.13 -17.05
C ILE A 87 -0.60 -1.74 -16.16
N ALA A 88 -0.88 -1.96 -14.87
CA ALA A 88 0.05 -2.60 -13.95
C ALA A 88 0.36 -4.05 -14.36
N ARG A 89 -0.66 -4.84 -14.73
CA ARG A 89 -0.49 -6.22 -15.23
C ARG A 89 0.41 -6.26 -16.45
N ALA A 90 0.18 -5.39 -17.44
CA ALA A 90 1.01 -5.33 -18.63
C ALA A 90 2.47 -4.98 -18.32
N ALA A 91 2.73 -4.16 -17.30
CA ALA A 91 4.09 -3.85 -16.86
C ALA A 91 4.76 -5.08 -16.22
N VAL A 92 4.05 -5.84 -15.37
CA VAL A 92 4.56 -7.09 -14.77
C VAL A 92 4.84 -8.12 -15.85
N ASP A 93 3.92 -8.32 -16.79
CA ASP A 93 4.11 -9.29 -17.89
C ASP A 93 5.33 -8.95 -18.77
N ALA A 94 5.62 -7.66 -18.94
CA ALA A 94 6.77 -7.18 -19.69
C ALA A 94 8.09 -7.27 -18.92
N ALA A 95 8.07 -7.36 -17.59
CA ALA A 95 9.28 -7.34 -16.76
C ALA A 95 10.12 -8.62 -16.86
N GLY A 96 9.55 -9.74 -17.33
CA GLY A 96 10.27 -11.01 -17.53
C GLY A 96 10.71 -11.70 -16.24
N ARG A 97 10.15 -11.31 -15.08
CA ARG A 97 10.38 -11.90 -13.76
C ARG A 97 9.08 -12.05 -12.98
N GLU A 98 9.08 -12.86 -11.93
CA GLU A 98 7.94 -12.97 -11.04
C GLU A 98 7.74 -11.64 -10.29
N ALA A 99 6.56 -11.07 -10.40
CA ALA A 99 6.07 -9.96 -9.63
C ALA A 99 4.54 -10.00 -9.57
N PHE A 100 3.94 -9.26 -8.63
CA PHE A 100 2.50 -9.27 -8.35
C PHE A 100 1.90 -7.88 -8.54
N VAL A 101 0.63 -7.83 -8.90
CA VAL A 101 -0.17 -6.62 -9.00
C VAL A 101 -1.11 -6.56 -7.81
N ALA A 102 -0.97 -5.55 -6.95
CA ALA A 102 -1.88 -5.29 -5.85
C ALA A 102 -2.93 -4.24 -6.24
N GLY A 103 -4.19 -4.59 -6.10
CA GLY A 103 -5.30 -3.66 -6.21
C GLY A 103 -5.29 -2.70 -5.02
N ASP A 104 -4.92 -1.45 -5.27
CA ASP A 104 -4.74 -0.43 -4.25
C ASP A 104 -6.07 0.23 -3.88
N MET A 105 -6.40 0.26 -2.58
CA MET A 105 -7.62 0.83 -2.03
C MET A 105 -7.32 1.71 -0.82
N GLY A 106 -7.27 3.02 -1.02
CA GLY A 106 -7.09 4.00 0.06
C GLY A 106 -8.40 4.34 0.80
N PRO A 107 -8.33 5.17 1.86
CA PRO A 107 -9.50 5.58 2.64
C PRO A 107 -10.45 6.44 1.81
N CYS A 108 -11.75 6.34 2.10
CA CYS A 108 -12.79 7.11 1.38
C CYS A 108 -12.77 8.63 1.68
N GLY A 109 -12.04 9.05 2.72
CA GLY A 109 -11.93 10.45 3.13
C GLY A 109 -13.10 10.97 3.96
N GLN A 110 -14.01 10.10 4.39
CA GLN A 110 -15.16 10.42 5.24
C GLN A 110 -15.24 9.44 6.40
N PHE A 111 -15.79 9.88 7.54
CA PHE A 111 -16.06 8.98 8.65
C PHE A 111 -17.41 8.28 8.48
N VAL A 112 -17.42 6.98 8.79
CA VAL A 112 -18.63 6.16 8.82
C VAL A 112 -19.45 6.49 10.08
N ARG A 113 -20.78 6.38 10.00
CA ARG A 113 -21.66 6.49 11.18
C ARG A 113 -21.26 5.48 12.27
N PRO A 114 -21.32 5.86 13.55
CA PRO A 114 -21.84 7.11 14.11
C PRO A 114 -20.80 8.25 14.22
N LEU A 115 -19.53 8.01 13.85
CA LEU A 115 -18.47 9.02 13.98
C LEU A 115 -18.61 10.15 12.95
N GLY A 116 -19.05 9.85 11.75
CA GLY A 116 -19.39 10.80 10.69
C GLY A 116 -20.79 10.56 10.14
N ASP A 117 -21.03 11.02 8.91
CA ASP A 117 -22.34 10.96 8.27
C ASP A 117 -22.49 9.85 7.22
N LEU A 118 -21.38 9.24 6.78
CA LEU A 118 -21.38 8.23 5.71
C LEU A 118 -22.11 6.96 6.18
N PRO A 119 -23.19 6.52 5.50
CA PRO A 119 -23.84 5.25 5.80
C PRO A 119 -22.90 4.06 5.51
N PRO A 120 -22.78 3.06 6.40
CA PRO A 120 -21.93 1.87 6.17
C PRO A 120 -22.24 1.12 4.87
N LEU A 121 -23.51 1.02 4.49
CA LEU A 121 -23.92 0.36 3.26
C LEU A 121 -23.47 1.12 2.01
N GLU A 122 -23.49 2.45 2.06
CA GLU A 122 -23.02 3.28 0.94
C GLU A 122 -21.51 3.11 0.71
N LEU A 123 -20.72 3.08 1.79
CA LEU A 123 -19.30 2.79 1.72
C LEU A 123 -19.05 1.37 1.19
N TYR A 124 -19.77 0.37 1.72
CA TYR A 124 -19.67 -1.02 1.27
C TYR A 124 -19.88 -1.15 -0.25
N GLU A 125 -20.95 -0.55 -0.78
CA GLU A 125 -21.25 -0.63 -2.21
C GLU A 125 -20.22 0.15 -3.07
N ALA A 126 -19.68 1.26 -2.55
CA ALA A 126 -18.62 2.02 -3.24
C ALA A 126 -17.32 1.22 -3.36
N LEU A 127 -16.89 0.58 -2.26
CA LEU A 127 -15.68 -0.22 -2.24
C LEU A 127 -15.85 -1.55 -3.01
N ARG A 128 -17.04 -2.14 -2.97
CA ARG A 128 -17.37 -3.33 -3.75
C ARG A 128 -17.28 -3.06 -5.26
N GLU A 129 -17.79 -1.92 -5.71
CA GLU A 129 -17.69 -1.50 -7.11
C GLU A 129 -16.24 -1.31 -7.57
N GLN A 130 -15.39 -0.72 -6.70
CA GLN A 130 -13.95 -0.59 -6.93
C GLN A 130 -13.28 -1.97 -7.01
N ALA A 131 -13.53 -2.84 -6.03
CA ALA A 131 -12.97 -4.19 -5.97
C ALA A 131 -13.31 -5.01 -7.23
N ARG A 132 -14.54 -4.93 -7.71
CA ARG A 132 -14.96 -5.58 -8.97
C ARG A 132 -14.09 -5.15 -10.14
N GLY A 133 -13.86 -3.85 -10.32
CA GLY A 133 -13.02 -3.33 -11.40
C GLY A 133 -11.59 -3.84 -11.33
N LEU A 134 -11.02 -3.91 -10.12
CA LEU A 134 -9.69 -4.44 -9.87
C LEU A 134 -9.58 -5.93 -10.21
N VAL A 135 -10.55 -6.75 -9.80
CA VAL A 135 -10.64 -8.18 -10.15
C VAL A 135 -10.72 -8.37 -11.67
N GLU A 136 -11.60 -7.63 -12.35
CA GLU A 136 -11.73 -7.67 -13.81
C GLU A 136 -10.46 -7.21 -14.54
N GLY A 137 -9.62 -6.42 -13.88
CA GLY A 137 -8.34 -5.95 -14.38
C GLY A 137 -7.21 -6.95 -14.20
N GLY A 138 -7.39 -8.00 -13.37
CA GLY A 138 -6.44 -9.09 -13.17
C GLY A 138 -5.40 -8.81 -12.09
N VAL A 139 -5.79 -8.23 -10.95
CA VAL A 139 -4.92 -8.12 -9.77
C VAL A 139 -4.65 -9.50 -9.15
N ASP A 140 -3.51 -9.66 -8.47
CA ASP A 140 -3.14 -10.89 -7.76
C ASP A 140 -3.56 -10.86 -6.29
N LEU A 141 -3.69 -9.66 -5.73
CA LEU A 141 -4.05 -9.40 -4.34
C LEU A 141 -4.66 -8.01 -4.21
N PHE A 142 -5.17 -7.70 -3.03
CA PHE A 142 -5.59 -6.35 -2.64
C PHE A 142 -4.68 -5.79 -1.57
N LEU A 143 -4.42 -4.48 -1.61
CA LEU A 143 -3.87 -3.70 -0.51
C LEU A 143 -4.88 -2.62 -0.11
N ILE A 144 -5.42 -2.73 1.10
CA ILE A 144 -6.20 -1.68 1.77
C ILE A 144 -5.20 -0.87 2.59
N GLU A 145 -4.81 0.31 2.11
CA GLU A 145 -3.70 1.06 2.71
C GLU A 145 -4.11 2.39 3.34
N THR A 146 -3.21 2.91 4.18
CA THR A 146 -3.29 4.27 4.77
C THR A 146 -4.58 4.49 5.58
N GLN A 147 -5.10 3.41 6.15
CA GLN A 147 -6.35 3.45 6.88
C GLN A 147 -6.17 4.13 8.25
N PHE A 148 -7.22 4.75 8.76
CA PHE A 148 -7.23 5.41 10.06
C PHE A 148 -8.49 5.10 10.88
N ASP A 149 -9.50 4.48 10.27
CA ASP A 149 -10.75 4.07 10.90
C ASP A 149 -10.96 2.55 10.75
N LEU A 150 -11.03 1.84 11.88
CA LEU A 150 -11.24 0.40 11.91
C LEU A 150 -12.59 -0.03 11.32
N ALA A 151 -13.62 0.84 11.40
CA ALA A 151 -14.92 0.55 10.82
C ALA A 151 -14.84 0.52 9.29
N GLU A 152 -14.14 1.47 8.68
CA GLU A 152 -13.93 1.50 7.23
C GLU A 152 -13.17 0.28 6.75
N VAL A 153 -12.06 -0.10 7.41
CA VAL A 153 -11.27 -1.28 7.03
C VAL A 153 -12.10 -2.56 7.04
N ARG A 154 -12.91 -2.76 8.09
CA ARG A 154 -13.80 -3.94 8.17
C ARG A 154 -14.80 -3.99 7.03
N ILE A 155 -15.35 -2.84 6.63
CA ILE A 155 -16.26 -2.73 5.49
C ILE A 155 -15.51 -3.03 4.19
N ALA A 156 -14.28 -2.53 4.03
CA ALA A 156 -13.47 -2.79 2.85
C ALA A 156 -13.14 -4.28 2.68
N VAL A 157 -12.74 -4.96 3.74
CA VAL A 157 -12.51 -6.41 3.72
C VAL A 157 -13.79 -7.16 3.31
N ALA A 158 -14.95 -6.81 3.87
CA ALA A 158 -16.23 -7.42 3.53
C ALA A 158 -16.62 -7.16 2.06
N ALA A 159 -16.36 -5.95 1.55
CA ALA A 159 -16.65 -5.57 0.17
C ALA A 159 -15.78 -6.35 -0.83
N ILE A 160 -14.48 -6.52 -0.54
CA ILE A 160 -13.57 -7.32 -1.37
C ILE A 160 -14.00 -8.80 -1.37
N ARG A 161 -14.30 -9.36 -0.20
CA ARG A 161 -14.71 -10.77 -0.08
C ARG A 161 -16.04 -11.09 -0.78
N ALA A 162 -16.88 -10.10 -1.03
CA ALA A 162 -18.08 -10.25 -1.86
C ALA A 162 -17.79 -10.40 -3.36
N GLU A 163 -16.61 -9.98 -3.81
CA GLU A 163 -16.21 -10.01 -5.23
C GLU A 163 -15.07 -11.01 -5.50
N SER A 164 -14.28 -11.42 -4.47
CA SER A 164 -13.08 -12.23 -4.69
C SER A 164 -12.55 -12.91 -3.41
N ASP A 165 -11.91 -14.08 -3.60
CA ASP A 165 -11.12 -14.80 -2.60
C ASP A 165 -9.61 -14.50 -2.68
N LEU A 166 -9.20 -13.51 -3.46
CA LEU A 166 -7.81 -13.11 -3.58
C LEU A 166 -7.23 -12.68 -2.22
N PRO A 167 -5.90 -12.80 -2.04
CA PRO A 167 -5.24 -12.33 -0.82
C PRO A 167 -5.52 -10.86 -0.53
N ILE A 168 -5.63 -10.52 0.75
CA ILE A 168 -5.81 -9.14 1.22
C ILE A 168 -4.69 -8.79 2.19
N MET A 169 -3.96 -7.72 1.88
CA MET A 169 -3.08 -7.03 2.81
C MET A 169 -3.76 -5.76 3.32
N VAL A 170 -3.48 -5.39 4.57
CA VAL A 170 -4.09 -4.19 5.16
C VAL A 170 -3.04 -3.38 5.92
N SER A 171 -2.99 -2.07 5.72
CA SER A 171 -2.16 -1.17 6.52
C SER A 171 -2.96 0.00 7.09
N MET A 172 -2.54 0.45 8.27
CA MET A 172 -3.14 1.57 8.99
C MET A 172 -2.06 2.57 9.39
N THR A 173 -2.43 3.85 9.50
CA THR A 173 -1.55 4.90 10.00
C THR A 173 -1.70 5.04 11.51
N PHE A 174 -0.57 5.21 12.19
CA PHE A 174 -0.51 5.38 13.64
C PHE A 174 0.29 6.62 14.00
N GLU A 175 -0.37 7.56 14.66
CA GLU A 175 0.28 8.73 15.25
C GLU A 175 0.36 8.53 16.77
N GLN A 176 1.54 8.76 17.36
CA GLN A 176 1.73 8.63 18.80
C GLN A 176 1.22 7.30 19.41
N GLY A 177 1.25 6.21 18.63
CA GLY A 177 0.90 4.87 19.09
C GLY A 177 -0.56 4.45 18.90
N THR A 178 -1.40 5.30 18.31
CA THR A 178 -2.80 4.99 17.93
C THR A 178 -3.15 5.56 16.56
N SER A 179 -4.19 5.03 15.92
CA SER A 179 -4.77 5.66 14.73
C SER A 179 -5.53 6.93 15.10
N LEU A 180 -5.97 7.68 14.10
CA LEU A 180 -6.76 8.90 14.29
C LEU A 180 -8.05 8.64 15.10
N THR A 181 -8.65 7.47 14.99
CA THR A 181 -9.85 7.06 15.74
C THR A 181 -9.56 6.31 17.05
N GLY A 182 -8.29 6.26 17.47
CA GLY A 182 -7.87 5.66 18.75
C GLY A 182 -7.61 4.15 18.70
N THR A 183 -7.58 3.53 17.53
CA THR A 183 -7.22 2.10 17.39
C THR A 183 -5.73 1.92 17.67
N THR A 184 -5.38 0.96 18.54
CA THR A 184 -3.97 0.58 18.78
C THR A 184 -3.51 -0.49 17.78
N PRO A 185 -2.19 -0.68 17.59
CA PRO A 185 -1.66 -1.77 16.77
C PRO A 185 -2.22 -3.15 17.16
N GLU A 186 -2.35 -3.43 18.46
CA GLU A 186 -2.85 -4.71 18.95
C GLU A 186 -4.34 -4.93 18.60
N ILE A 187 -5.18 -3.90 18.78
CA ILE A 187 -6.60 -3.96 18.40
C ILE A 187 -6.75 -4.16 16.89
N PHE A 188 -5.92 -3.44 16.11
CA PHE A 188 -5.93 -3.59 14.65
C PHE A 188 -5.50 -5.00 14.24
N ALA A 189 -4.35 -5.49 14.74
CA ALA A 189 -3.84 -6.82 14.42
C ALA A 189 -4.85 -7.91 14.77
N GLU A 190 -5.38 -7.90 16.01
CA GLU A 190 -6.37 -8.87 16.46
C GLU A 190 -7.64 -8.84 15.60
N THR A 191 -8.11 -7.65 15.23
CA THR A 191 -9.31 -7.53 14.40
C THR A 191 -9.07 -8.07 12.99
N MET A 192 -7.97 -7.68 12.34
CA MET A 192 -7.70 -8.01 10.95
C MET A 192 -7.38 -9.50 10.75
N GLN A 193 -6.54 -10.09 11.61
CA GLN A 193 -6.23 -11.52 11.51
C GLN A 193 -7.48 -12.39 11.70
N ASN A 194 -8.42 -12.00 12.58
CA ASN A 194 -9.71 -12.69 12.74
C ASN A 194 -10.68 -12.48 11.57
N LEU A 195 -10.47 -11.47 10.72
CA LEU A 195 -11.19 -11.30 9.46
C LEU A 195 -10.55 -12.06 8.29
N GLY A 196 -9.44 -12.76 8.53
CA GLY A 196 -8.78 -13.60 7.54
C GLY A 196 -8.03 -12.81 6.47
N VAL A 197 -7.39 -11.71 6.84
CA VAL A 197 -6.45 -11.03 5.96
C VAL A 197 -5.14 -11.82 5.88
N ASP A 198 -4.43 -11.71 4.78
CA ASP A 198 -3.22 -12.48 4.50
C ASP A 198 -1.94 -11.79 5.03
N ALA A 199 -1.96 -10.47 5.22
CA ALA A 199 -0.92 -9.70 5.91
C ALA A 199 -1.52 -8.40 6.47
N LEU A 200 -0.87 -7.82 7.48
CA LEU A 200 -1.30 -6.56 8.10
C LEU A 200 -0.11 -5.72 8.54
N GLY A 201 -0.31 -4.42 8.76
CA GLY A 201 0.79 -3.60 9.26
C GLY A 201 0.49 -2.11 9.27
N LEU A 202 1.51 -1.33 8.97
CA LEU A 202 1.43 0.13 9.08
C LEU A 202 2.18 0.81 7.93
N ASN A 203 1.68 1.99 7.55
CA ASN A 203 2.28 2.80 6.50
C ASN A 203 2.14 4.30 6.78
N CYS A 204 2.91 5.10 6.08
CA CYS A 204 2.85 6.57 6.12
C CYS A 204 3.05 7.21 7.50
N GLY A 205 3.01 8.55 7.56
CA GLY A 205 3.08 9.35 8.79
C GLY A 205 4.44 9.38 9.47
N LEU A 206 5.16 8.28 9.51
CA LEU A 206 6.38 8.06 10.27
C LEU A 206 7.56 7.68 9.37
N GLY A 207 8.77 8.07 9.79
CA GLY A 207 10.01 7.53 9.24
C GLY A 207 10.39 6.18 9.88
N PRO A 208 11.43 5.50 9.36
CA PRO A 208 11.80 4.16 9.85
C PRO A 208 12.06 4.09 11.37
N GLU A 209 12.74 5.09 11.93
CA GLU A 209 13.08 5.10 13.36
C GLU A 209 11.85 5.21 14.26
N GLN A 210 10.87 6.05 13.86
CA GLN A 210 9.63 6.22 14.60
C GLN A 210 8.68 5.04 14.41
N MET A 211 8.79 4.32 13.28
CA MET A 211 7.97 3.17 12.97
C MET A 211 8.45 1.90 13.70
N ALA A 212 9.75 1.77 13.98
CA ALA A 212 10.34 0.58 14.58
C ALA A 212 9.65 0.12 15.89
N PRO A 213 9.34 0.98 16.88
CA PRO A 213 8.64 0.55 18.09
C PRO A 213 7.21 0.03 17.83
N LEU A 214 6.54 0.52 16.80
CA LEU A 214 5.21 0.02 16.40
C LEU A 214 5.33 -1.34 15.70
N MET A 215 6.38 -1.55 14.90
CA MET A 215 6.68 -2.84 14.31
C MET A 215 6.87 -3.92 15.37
N GLU A 216 7.63 -3.63 16.44
CA GLU A 216 7.81 -4.56 17.56
C GLU A 216 6.45 -4.97 18.18
N ARG A 217 5.53 -4.01 18.34
CA ARG A 217 4.19 -4.29 18.87
C ARG A 217 3.38 -5.18 17.91
N PHE A 218 3.45 -4.93 16.60
CA PHE A 218 2.79 -5.78 15.60
C PHE A 218 3.36 -7.20 15.62
N LEU A 219 4.67 -7.35 15.60
CA LEU A 219 5.34 -8.64 15.63
C LEU A 219 5.04 -9.45 16.90
N ALA A 220 4.79 -8.77 18.02
CA ALA A 220 4.45 -9.43 19.29
C ALA A 220 3.01 -9.99 19.31
N CYS A 221 2.10 -9.53 18.44
CA CYS A 221 0.68 -9.89 18.50
C CYS A 221 0.10 -10.42 17.16
N SER A 222 0.81 -10.27 16.05
CA SER A 222 0.32 -10.75 14.76
C SER A 222 0.59 -12.24 14.58
N SER A 223 -0.40 -12.96 14.06
CA SER A 223 -0.29 -14.35 13.60
C SER A 223 -0.15 -14.46 12.07
N VAL A 224 -0.13 -13.34 11.37
CA VAL A 224 0.06 -13.23 9.91
C VAL A 224 1.26 -12.32 9.62
N PRO A 225 1.85 -12.40 8.42
CA PRO A 225 2.95 -11.54 8.02
C PRO A 225 2.70 -10.05 8.27
N VAL A 226 3.73 -9.34 8.71
CA VAL A 226 3.65 -7.91 9.02
C VAL A 226 4.30 -7.09 7.91
N LEU A 227 3.60 -6.05 7.45
CA LEU A 227 4.08 -5.10 6.46
C LEU A 227 4.42 -3.73 7.09
N ALA A 228 5.45 -3.07 6.55
CA ALA A 228 5.85 -1.73 6.98
C ALA A 228 6.23 -0.86 5.78
N GLU A 229 5.63 0.32 5.68
CA GLU A 229 5.87 1.28 4.61
C GLU A 229 6.20 2.66 5.19
N PRO A 230 7.44 2.84 5.70
CA PRO A 230 7.85 4.12 6.27
C PRO A 230 8.05 5.19 5.21
N ASN A 231 7.81 6.44 5.59
CA ASN A 231 8.22 7.58 4.79
C ASN A 231 9.76 7.74 4.81
N ALA A 232 10.32 8.35 3.79
CA ALA A 232 11.75 8.69 3.76
C ALA A 232 12.09 9.88 4.70
N GLY A 233 11.80 9.71 5.98
CA GLY A 233 11.81 10.73 7.01
C GLY A 233 10.43 11.39 7.20
N LEU A 234 10.38 12.38 8.09
CA LEU A 234 9.14 13.15 8.27
C LEU A 234 8.91 14.10 7.10
N PRO A 235 7.65 14.32 6.69
CA PRO A 235 7.34 15.26 5.62
C PRO A 235 7.62 16.70 6.06
N GLU A 236 8.32 17.45 5.20
CA GLU A 236 8.54 18.88 5.36
C GLU A 236 7.87 19.65 4.21
N LEU A 237 7.23 20.77 4.52
CA LEU A 237 6.67 21.63 3.48
C LEU A 237 7.71 22.67 3.07
N VAL A 238 8.22 22.57 1.84
CA VAL A 238 9.18 23.52 1.26
C VAL A 238 8.60 24.08 -0.03
N ASP A 239 8.43 25.40 -0.09
CA ASP A 239 7.84 26.10 -1.25
C ASP A 239 6.51 25.49 -1.75
N GLY A 240 5.64 25.08 -0.79
CA GLY A 240 4.35 24.47 -1.09
C GLY A 240 4.41 23.02 -1.58
N LYS A 241 5.59 22.39 -1.54
CA LYS A 241 5.77 20.97 -1.89
C LYS A 241 6.18 20.15 -0.67
N THR A 242 5.65 18.95 -0.58
CA THR A 242 6.09 17.98 0.43
C THR A 242 7.45 17.41 0.02
N VAL A 243 8.43 17.53 0.90
CA VAL A 243 9.80 17.04 0.71
C VAL A 243 10.14 16.05 1.82
N PHE A 244 10.77 14.96 1.45
CA PHE A 244 11.32 13.96 2.37
C PHE A 244 12.85 14.02 2.30
N ARG A 245 13.51 14.15 3.46
CA ARG A 245 14.96 14.46 3.48
C ARG A 245 15.86 13.27 3.77
N LEU A 246 15.32 12.11 4.12
CA LEU A 246 16.15 10.94 4.37
C LEU A 246 16.68 10.40 3.02
N PRO A 247 18.01 10.40 2.78
CA PRO A 247 18.58 9.91 1.52
C PRO A 247 18.35 8.41 1.33
N PRO A 248 18.42 7.90 0.09
CA PRO A 248 18.14 6.49 -0.23
C PRO A 248 18.97 5.47 0.56
N GLU A 249 20.28 5.69 0.70
CA GLU A 249 21.17 4.74 1.38
C GLU A 249 20.85 4.66 2.89
N PRO A 250 20.77 5.76 3.67
CA PRO A 250 20.31 5.69 5.06
C PRO A 250 18.89 5.17 5.23
N PHE A 251 17.98 5.44 4.26
CA PHE A 251 16.63 4.88 4.27
C PHE A 251 16.66 3.36 4.15
N ALA A 252 17.39 2.83 3.16
CA ALA A 252 17.53 1.39 2.95
C ALA A 252 18.19 0.69 4.16
N GLU A 253 19.21 1.30 4.77
CA GLU A 253 19.88 0.76 5.95
C GLU A 253 18.94 0.67 7.15
N LYS A 254 18.15 1.72 7.42
CA LYS A 254 17.19 1.75 8.52
C LYS A 254 15.99 0.81 8.31
N THR A 255 15.50 0.69 7.09
CA THR A 255 14.40 -0.22 6.76
C THR A 255 14.85 -1.68 6.72
N ALA A 256 16.09 -1.96 6.31
CA ALA A 256 16.66 -3.31 6.39
C ALA A 256 16.70 -3.85 7.84
N ALA A 257 16.76 -2.96 8.84
CA ALA A 257 16.68 -3.38 10.23
C ALA A 257 15.34 -4.05 10.59
N PHE A 258 14.24 -3.70 9.89
CA PHE A 258 12.93 -4.34 10.12
C PHE A 258 12.96 -5.83 9.77
N VAL A 259 13.72 -6.23 8.73
CA VAL A 259 13.88 -7.64 8.35
C VAL A 259 14.48 -8.44 9.51
N GLY A 260 15.41 -7.83 10.27
CA GLY A 260 16.03 -8.45 11.43
C GLY A 260 15.13 -8.59 12.66
N MET A 261 14.04 -7.85 12.76
CA MET A 261 13.14 -7.89 13.92
C MET A 261 12.24 -9.14 13.92
N GLY A 262 11.88 -9.68 12.75
CA GLY A 262 10.95 -10.80 12.62
C GLY A 262 11.59 -12.19 12.48
N LEU A 263 12.92 -12.30 12.41
CA LEU A 263 13.61 -13.59 12.31
C LEU A 263 13.96 -14.13 13.69
N PRO A 264 13.59 -15.39 14.02
CA PRO A 264 14.22 -16.10 15.13
C PRO A 264 15.74 -16.15 14.83
N CYS A 265 16.56 -15.76 15.81
CA CYS A 265 18.01 -15.59 15.72
C CYS A 265 18.73 -16.67 14.90
N GLY A 266 18.85 -16.43 13.59
CA GLY A 266 19.74 -17.10 12.67
C GLY A 266 20.71 -16.05 12.09
N PRO A 267 21.91 -16.42 11.61
CA PRO A 267 22.83 -15.44 11.08
C PRO A 267 22.16 -14.70 9.91
N SER A 268 21.88 -13.42 10.13
CA SER A 268 21.39 -12.52 9.10
C SER A 268 22.41 -12.51 7.97
N THR A 269 22.10 -13.14 6.85
CA THR A 269 22.79 -12.86 5.61
C THR A 269 22.43 -11.44 5.23
N GLY A 270 23.18 -10.48 5.75
CA GLY A 270 23.06 -9.06 5.48
C GLY A 270 23.45 -8.74 4.03
N GLU A 271 22.76 -9.28 3.07
CA GLU A 271 22.71 -8.67 1.75
C GLU A 271 21.79 -7.46 1.86
N ALA A 272 22.41 -6.33 2.21
CA ALA A 272 21.76 -5.04 2.14
C ALA A 272 21.09 -4.92 0.77
N ILE A 273 19.77 -4.61 0.77
CA ILE A 273 19.04 -4.29 -0.44
C ILE A 273 19.75 -3.08 -1.06
N ARG A 274 20.61 -3.34 -2.04
CA ARG A 274 21.31 -2.28 -2.77
C ARG A 274 20.36 -1.74 -3.82
N LEU A 275 19.78 -0.58 -3.53
CA LEU A 275 19.10 0.19 -4.54
C LEU A 275 20.12 0.59 -5.63
N PRO A 276 19.80 0.41 -6.92
CA PRO A 276 20.68 0.90 -7.98
C PRO A 276 20.81 2.43 -7.88
N PRO A 277 21.97 3.02 -8.22
CA PRO A 277 22.16 4.47 -8.23
C PRO A 277 21.09 5.16 -9.07
N GLY A 278 20.36 6.12 -8.48
CA GLY A 278 19.28 6.83 -9.15
C GLY A 278 17.93 6.12 -9.15
N ALA A 279 17.80 5.00 -8.46
CA ALA A 279 16.49 4.37 -8.25
C ALA A 279 15.53 5.31 -7.52
N PRO A 280 14.23 5.33 -7.90
CA PRO A 280 13.23 6.04 -7.12
C PRO A 280 13.21 5.48 -5.69
N MET A 281 12.90 6.34 -4.71
CA MET A 281 12.82 5.91 -3.31
C MET A 281 11.74 4.85 -3.17
N PHE A 282 12.15 3.63 -2.84
CA PHE A 282 11.24 2.54 -2.53
C PHE A 282 10.62 2.74 -1.16
N THR A 283 9.38 2.36 -1.06
CA THR A 283 8.83 1.96 0.22
C THR A 283 9.22 0.50 0.42
N LEU A 284 10.11 0.22 1.35
CA LEU A 284 10.49 -1.14 1.69
C LEU A 284 9.33 -1.75 2.46
N ILE A 285 8.70 -2.78 1.91
CA ILE A 285 7.85 -3.66 2.67
C ILE A 285 8.68 -4.86 3.09
N CYS A 286 8.86 -5.01 4.39
CA CYS A 286 9.23 -6.27 4.98
C CYS A 286 7.94 -7.02 5.29
N ILE A 287 7.58 -7.99 4.46
CA ILE A 287 6.60 -8.99 4.88
C ILE A 287 7.40 -10.06 5.60
N MET A 288 7.24 -10.11 6.92
CA MET A 288 7.91 -11.05 7.79
C MET A 288 6.88 -12.08 8.25
N GLY A 289 7.08 -13.33 7.89
CA GLY A 289 6.30 -14.47 8.34
C GLY A 289 6.88 -15.08 9.60
#